data_eaac097bbc48dc41ba6466821df50b1c
#
_entry.id   eaac097bbc48dc41ba6466821df50b1c
#
_cell.length_a   1.000
_cell.length_b   1.000
_cell.length_c   1.000
_cell.angle_alpha   90.00
_cell.angle_beta   90.00
_cell.angle_gamma   90.00
#
_symmetry.space_group_name_H-M   'P 1'
#
loop_
_entity.id
_entity.type
_entity.pdbx_description
1 polymer ?
#
loop_
_entity_poly.entity_id
_entity_poly.type
_entity_poly.pdbx_seq_one_letter_code
_entity_poly.pdbx_strand_id
1 'polypeptide(L)'
;MKPYVLCHMVSSVDGRIWGSRWRPKGNVIPNLFERLHDQLVEELGGASWLCGRVTAQEFARGKGKVYPPTAEKFPRENWFAQREAKAWGVFLDAHGKAVWERNDIGGDPILVILTEQVPDSHLAGLRGEGNWNRPLWLADRSSRASV
;
A
#
# COMPACT_ATOMS: atom_id res chain seq x y z
N MET A 1 -13.17 0.50 -18.53
CA MET A 1 -11.89 1.19 -18.88
C MET A 1 -10.79 0.55 -18.03
N LYS A 2 -9.65 0.18 -18.63
CA LYS A 2 -8.49 -0.34 -17.89
C LYS A 2 -7.66 0.84 -17.36
N PRO A 3 -7.13 0.78 -16.14
CA PRO A 3 -6.25 1.81 -15.64
C PRO A 3 -4.93 1.84 -16.42
N TYR A 4 -4.37 3.02 -16.60
CA TYR A 4 -2.99 3.17 -17.02
C TYR A 4 -2.09 2.95 -15.82
N VAL A 5 -1.05 2.15 -15.96
CA VAL A 5 -0.13 1.82 -14.87
C VAL A 5 1.29 2.19 -15.27
N LEU A 6 1.93 3.02 -14.46
CA LEU A 6 3.34 3.38 -14.58
C LEU A 6 4.14 2.70 -13.47
N CYS A 7 5.27 2.09 -13.82
CA CYS A 7 6.21 1.57 -12.84
C CYS A 7 7.34 2.58 -12.64
N HIS A 8 7.35 3.23 -11.48
CA HIS A 8 8.43 4.13 -11.07
C HIS A 8 9.35 3.41 -10.07
N MET A 9 10.58 3.17 -10.46
CA MET A 9 11.60 2.51 -9.63
C MET A 9 12.94 3.22 -9.74
N VAL A 10 13.67 3.28 -8.61
CA VAL A 10 15.07 3.70 -8.57
C VAL A 10 15.94 2.47 -8.37
N SER A 11 16.96 2.34 -9.20
CA SER A 11 17.97 1.29 -9.08
C SER A 11 19.37 1.85 -9.28
N SER A 12 20.37 1.15 -8.76
CA SER A 12 21.76 1.38 -9.15
C SER A 12 22.02 0.86 -10.57
N VAL A 13 23.13 1.26 -11.17
CA VAL A 13 23.54 0.83 -12.53
C VAL A 13 23.63 -0.69 -12.65
N ASP A 14 23.98 -1.38 -11.55
CA ASP A 14 24.05 -2.84 -11.47
C ASP A 14 22.70 -3.48 -11.08
N GLY A 15 21.58 -2.73 -11.17
CA GLY A 15 20.22 -3.24 -10.97
C GLY A 15 19.78 -3.45 -9.52
N ARG A 16 20.49 -2.91 -8.54
CA ARG A 16 20.12 -3.05 -7.14
C ARG A 16 19.07 -2.01 -6.76
N ILE A 17 17.92 -2.46 -6.28
CA ILE A 17 16.81 -1.62 -5.85
C ILE A 17 16.87 -1.22 -4.35
N TRP A 18 17.72 -1.85 -3.57
CA TRP A 18 17.88 -1.55 -2.14
C TRP A 18 19.01 -0.56 -1.92
N GLY A 19 18.70 0.67 -1.52
CA GLY A 19 19.67 1.74 -1.28
C GLY A 19 20.77 1.38 -0.29
N SER A 20 20.50 0.55 0.72
CA SER A 20 21.52 0.05 1.66
C SER A 20 22.62 -0.79 0.99
N ARG A 21 22.37 -1.33 -0.20
CA ARG A 21 23.33 -2.12 -0.99
C ARG A 21 24.06 -1.31 -2.04
N TRP A 22 23.71 -0.03 -2.22
CA TRP A 22 24.39 0.83 -3.19
C TRP A 22 25.81 1.17 -2.75
N ARG A 23 26.72 1.27 -3.71
CA ARG A 23 28.13 1.61 -3.50
C ARG A 23 28.61 2.57 -4.60
N PRO A 24 29.50 3.54 -4.31
CA PRO A 24 29.95 3.88 -2.96
C PRO A 24 28.85 4.52 -2.11
N LYS A 25 28.93 4.38 -0.80
CA LYS A 25 27.99 5.03 0.12
C LYS A 25 28.14 6.55 0.03
N GLY A 26 27.01 7.27 0.07
CA GLY A 26 26.99 8.74 0.11
C GLY A 26 26.75 9.45 -1.23
N ASN A 27 26.79 8.73 -2.36
CA ASN A 27 26.52 9.33 -3.68
C ASN A 27 25.04 9.27 -4.08
N VAL A 28 24.14 9.33 -3.13
CA VAL A 28 22.69 9.39 -3.39
C VAL A 28 22.28 10.85 -3.39
N ILE A 29 21.66 11.31 -4.47
CA ILE A 29 21.06 12.64 -4.51
C ILE A 29 19.90 12.65 -3.51
N PRO A 30 19.92 13.53 -2.49
CA PRO A 30 18.85 13.61 -1.52
C PRO A 30 17.49 13.84 -2.20
N ASN A 31 16.48 13.12 -1.74
CA ASN A 31 15.10 13.24 -2.21
C ASN A 31 14.92 13.08 -3.73
N LEU A 32 15.84 12.34 -4.40
CA LEU A 32 15.75 12.14 -5.85
C LEU A 32 14.47 11.40 -6.24
N PHE A 33 14.11 10.36 -5.47
CA PHE A 33 12.91 9.56 -5.73
C PHE A 33 11.65 10.42 -5.61
N GLU A 34 11.53 11.16 -4.51
CA GLU A 34 10.40 12.04 -4.24
C GLU A 34 10.23 13.11 -5.31
N ARG A 35 11.31 13.79 -5.66
CA ARG A 35 11.30 14.82 -6.71
C ARG A 35 10.88 14.28 -8.07
N LEU A 36 11.39 13.11 -8.47
CA LEU A 36 11.01 12.48 -9.73
C LEU A 36 9.57 11.96 -9.67
N HIS A 37 9.13 11.49 -8.52
CA HIS A 37 7.74 11.10 -8.32
C HIS A 37 6.81 12.27 -8.51
N ASP A 38 7.07 13.41 -7.88
CA ASP A 38 6.25 14.61 -7.98
C ASP A 38 6.18 15.13 -9.43
N GLN A 39 7.31 15.13 -10.14
CA GLN A 39 7.34 15.49 -11.56
C GLN A 39 6.46 14.55 -12.41
N LEU A 40 6.56 13.24 -12.22
CA LEU A 40 5.74 12.26 -12.94
C LEU A 40 4.25 12.42 -12.64
N VAL A 41 3.90 12.68 -11.38
CA VAL A 41 2.51 12.95 -10.97
C VAL A 41 1.97 14.19 -11.65
N GLU A 42 2.77 15.26 -11.75
CA GLU A 42 2.38 16.49 -12.45
C GLU A 42 2.22 16.27 -13.96
N GLU A 43 3.19 15.62 -14.60
CA GLU A 43 3.19 15.37 -16.05
C GLU A 43 2.05 14.42 -16.48
N LEU A 44 1.70 13.46 -15.66
CA LEU A 44 0.68 12.44 -15.97
C LEU A 44 -0.72 12.80 -15.44
N GLY A 45 -0.88 13.96 -14.80
CA GLY A 45 -2.18 14.43 -14.33
C GLY A 45 -2.61 13.87 -12.98
N GLY A 46 -1.65 13.48 -12.16
CA GLY A 46 -1.89 12.98 -10.80
C GLY A 46 -2.50 11.58 -10.78
N ALA A 47 -2.03 10.71 -9.94
CA ALA A 47 -2.52 9.36 -9.88
C ALA A 47 -2.35 8.76 -8.49
N SER A 48 -3.23 7.83 -8.16
CA SER A 48 -3.02 6.95 -7.03
C SER A 48 -1.75 6.15 -7.24
N TRP A 49 -1.01 5.92 -6.18
CA TRP A 49 0.22 5.14 -6.21
C TRP A 49 0.03 3.83 -5.44
N LEU A 50 0.77 2.80 -5.84
CA LEU A 50 0.63 1.47 -5.29
C LEU A 50 1.99 0.89 -4.90
N CYS A 51 2.07 0.33 -3.70
CA CYS A 51 3.25 -0.43 -3.31
C CYS A 51 2.91 -1.70 -2.50
N GLY A 52 3.90 -2.57 -2.40
CA GLY A 52 3.77 -3.80 -1.64
C GLY A 52 3.98 -3.61 -0.14
N ARG A 53 3.68 -4.66 0.62
CA ARG A 53 3.75 -4.69 2.09
C ARG A 53 5.11 -4.23 2.66
N VAL A 54 6.22 -4.61 2.06
CA VAL A 54 7.55 -4.25 2.60
C VAL A 54 7.75 -2.75 2.59
N THR A 55 7.43 -2.09 1.49
CA THR A 55 7.46 -0.64 1.37
C THR A 55 6.40 0.01 2.27
N ALA A 56 5.21 -0.59 2.37
CA ALA A 56 4.15 -0.13 3.27
C ALA A 56 4.63 0.00 4.72
N GLN A 57 5.46 -0.93 5.19
CA GLN A 57 6.01 -0.90 6.55
C GLN A 57 6.98 0.27 6.82
N GLU A 58 7.51 0.90 5.78
CA GLU A 58 8.34 2.10 5.92
C GLU A 58 7.48 3.35 6.19
N PHE A 59 6.26 3.37 5.66
CA PHE A 59 5.30 4.45 5.89
C PHE A 59 4.48 4.27 7.16
N ALA A 60 4.25 3.03 7.57
CA ALA A 60 3.48 2.66 8.75
C ALA A 60 4.22 3.05 10.04
N ARG A 61 3.52 3.75 10.95
CA ARG A 61 4.08 4.20 12.24
C ARG A 61 4.08 3.10 13.31
N GLY A 62 3.20 2.11 13.15
CA GLY A 62 3.07 0.97 14.08
C GLY A 62 4.03 -0.18 13.79
N LYS A 63 5.24 0.07 13.31
CA LYS A 63 6.23 -0.96 12.99
C LYS A 63 6.52 -1.86 14.19
N GLY A 64 6.38 -3.18 13.99
CA GLY A 64 6.57 -4.17 15.06
C GLY A 64 5.39 -4.34 16.01
N LYS A 65 4.34 -3.56 15.88
CA LYS A 65 3.09 -3.71 16.62
C LYS A 65 2.14 -4.68 15.94
N VAL A 66 1.12 -5.08 16.67
CA VAL A 66 -0.05 -5.82 16.18
C VAL A 66 -1.30 -5.14 16.74
N TYR A 67 -2.39 -5.16 15.98
CA TYR A 67 -3.66 -4.67 16.50
C TYR A 67 -4.15 -5.58 17.64
N PRO A 68 -4.77 -5.01 18.68
CA PRO A 68 -5.27 -5.77 19.80
C PRO A 68 -6.32 -6.80 19.35
N PRO A 69 -6.41 -7.96 20.02
CA PRO A 69 -7.44 -8.93 19.71
C PRO A 69 -8.84 -8.36 19.91
N THR A 70 -9.79 -8.80 19.11
CA THR A 70 -11.20 -8.42 19.23
C THR A 70 -12.09 -9.67 19.19
N ALA A 71 -13.20 -9.62 19.94
CA ALA A 71 -14.27 -10.62 19.83
C ALA A 71 -15.27 -10.26 18.71
N GLU A 72 -15.22 -9.05 18.20
CA GLU A 72 -16.09 -8.56 17.13
C GLU A 72 -15.74 -9.22 15.80
N LYS A 73 -16.78 -9.56 15.04
CA LYS A 73 -16.66 -10.12 13.69
C LYS A 73 -16.93 -9.07 12.66
N PHE A 74 -16.06 -9.01 11.67
CA PHE A 74 -16.16 -8.03 10.58
C PHE A 74 -16.47 -8.73 9.26
N PRO A 75 -17.48 -8.25 8.50
CA PRO A 75 -17.76 -8.77 7.17
C PRO A 75 -16.55 -8.53 6.25
N ARG A 76 -16.30 -9.51 5.37
CA ARG A 76 -15.22 -9.47 4.37
C ARG A 76 -15.68 -8.72 3.12
N GLU A 77 -16.02 -7.45 3.32
CA GLU A 77 -16.53 -6.54 2.28
C GLU A 77 -15.65 -5.29 2.15
N ASN A 78 -15.83 -4.56 1.06
CA ASN A 78 -15.18 -3.27 0.89
C ASN A 78 -15.70 -2.31 1.96
N TRP A 79 -14.80 -1.75 2.72
CA TRP A 79 -15.11 -0.72 3.69
C TRP A 79 -14.35 0.57 3.37
N PHE A 80 -15.05 1.68 3.38
CA PHE A 80 -14.51 2.97 3.01
C PHE A 80 -14.85 4.01 4.08
N ALA A 81 -13.82 4.52 4.75
CA ALA A 81 -13.96 5.60 5.74
C ALA A 81 -14.38 6.92 5.08
N GLN A 82 -13.84 7.20 3.89
CA GLN A 82 -14.13 8.37 3.08
C GLN A 82 -14.22 7.92 1.61
N ARG A 83 -15.11 8.48 0.82
CA ARG A 83 -15.33 8.02 -0.56
C ARG A 83 -14.67 8.89 -1.62
N GLU A 84 -14.28 10.11 -1.27
CA GLU A 84 -13.76 11.08 -2.23
C GLU A 84 -12.31 11.42 -1.90
N ALA A 85 -11.41 11.10 -2.80
CA ALA A 85 -10.03 11.56 -2.80
C ALA A 85 -9.55 11.72 -4.24
N LYS A 86 -8.65 12.67 -4.47
CA LYS A 86 -8.03 12.88 -5.78
C LYS A 86 -7.02 11.78 -6.11
N ALA A 87 -6.32 11.29 -5.11
CA ALA A 87 -5.34 10.22 -5.19
C ALA A 87 -5.41 9.33 -3.95
N TRP A 88 -4.83 8.17 -4.01
CA TRP A 88 -4.82 7.14 -2.98
C TRP A 88 -3.43 6.55 -2.82
N GLY A 89 -3.00 6.37 -1.58
CA GLY A 89 -1.91 5.47 -1.26
C GLY A 89 -2.44 4.03 -1.17
N VAL A 90 -2.20 3.21 -2.18
CA VAL A 90 -2.70 1.83 -2.25
C VAL A 90 -1.63 0.85 -1.81
N PHE A 91 -1.96 -0.02 -0.86
CA PHE A 91 -1.01 -0.95 -0.26
C PHE A 91 -1.49 -2.39 -0.33
N LEU A 92 -0.64 -3.26 -0.89
CA LEU A 92 -0.92 -4.69 -0.95
C LEU A 92 -0.40 -5.37 0.33
N ASP A 93 -1.29 -5.69 1.26
CA ASP A 93 -0.97 -6.38 2.51
C ASP A 93 -1.84 -7.63 2.72
N ALA A 94 -1.64 -8.64 1.90
CA ALA A 94 -2.47 -9.84 1.82
C ALA A 94 -2.79 -10.48 3.19
N HIS A 95 -1.90 -10.36 4.15
CA HIS A 95 -2.00 -11.04 5.44
C HIS A 95 -2.26 -10.11 6.64
N GLY A 96 -2.43 -8.80 6.40
CA GLY A 96 -2.64 -7.84 7.47
C GLY A 96 -1.45 -7.75 8.42
N LYS A 97 -0.29 -7.36 7.91
CA LYS A 97 0.96 -7.25 8.69
C LYS A 97 1.32 -5.82 9.06
N ALA A 98 0.79 -4.83 8.35
CA ALA A 98 1.10 -3.43 8.57
C ALA A 98 0.13 -2.80 9.57
N VAL A 99 0.65 -2.27 10.67
CA VAL A 99 -0.09 -1.43 11.62
C VAL A 99 0.23 0.02 11.31
N TRP A 100 -0.79 0.79 10.92
CA TRP A 100 -0.57 2.09 10.30
C TRP A 100 -0.39 3.23 11.28
N GLU A 101 -1.22 3.34 12.32
CA GLU A 101 -1.26 4.46 13.27
C GLU A 101 -1.34 5.83 12.55
N ARG A 102 -1.93 5.83 11.37
CA ARG A 102 -2.24 6.99 10.52
C ARG A 102 -3.23 6.59 9.44
N ASN A 103 -3.90 7.55 8.83
CA ASN A 103 -4.91 7.31 7.77
C ASN A 103 -4.58 7.96 6.43
N ASP A 104 -3.47 8.68 6.34
CA ASP A 104 -2.98 9.31 5.11
C ASP A 104 -1.46 9.27 5.00
N ILE A 105 -0.94 9.51 3.80
CA ILE A 105 0.47 9.75 3.52
C ILE A 105 0.55 10.94 2.58
N GLY A 106 1.08 12.07 3.08
CA GLY A 106 1.18 13.29 2.29
C GLY A 106 -0.17 13.87 1.85
N GLY A 107 -1.26 13.53 2.54
CA GLY A 107 -2.63 13.94 2.21
C GLY A 107 -3.40 12.90 1.38
N ASP A 108 -2.74 11.87 0.87
CA ASP A 108 -3.40 10.76 0.17
C ASP A 108 -3.93 9.74 1.19
N PRO A 109 -5.24 9.48 1.24
CA PRO A 109 -5.80 8.47 2.11
C PRO A 109 -5.23 7.08 1.84
N ILE A 110 -5.08 6.29 2.89
CA ILE A 110 -4.56 4.93 2.82
C ILE A 110 -5.66 3.96 2.43
N LEU A 111 -5.44 3.19 1.35
CA LEU A 111 -6.25 2.06 0.92
C LEU A 111 -5.45 0.77 1.04
N VAL A 112 -5.85 -0.12 1.94
CA VAL A 112 -5.18 -1.41 2.12
C VAL A 112 -5.94 -2.51 1.39
N ILE A 113 -5.25 -3.23 0.52
CA ILE A 113 -5.78 -4.39 -0.20
C ILE A 113 -5.38 -5.65 0.55
N LEU A 114 -6.38 -6.38 1.01
CA LEU A 114 -6.27 -7.52 1.90
C LEU A 114 -6.82 -8.79 1.25
N THR A 115 -6.50 -9.96 1.80
CA THR A 115 -7.24 -11.20 1.50
C THR A 115 -8.30 -11.46 2.57
N GLU A 116 -9.19 -12.40 2.32
CA GLU A 116 -10.23 -12.81 3.29
C GLU A 116 -9.65 -13.47 4.56
N GLN A 117 -8.40 -13.93 4.50
CA GLN A 117 -7.73 -14.61 5.61
C GLN A 117 -7.21 -13.67 6.70
N VAL A 118 -7.36 -12.36 6.51
CA VAL A 118 -6.90 -11.37 7.49
C VAL A 118 -7.71 -11.47 8.78
N PRO A 119 -7.06 -11.44 9.97
CA PRO A 119 -7.76 -11.49 11.25
C PRO A 119 -8.74 -10.33 11.45
N ASP A 120 -9.84 -10.58 12.17
CA ASP A 120 -10.81 -9.54 12.52
C ASP A 120 -10.18 -8.39 13.30
N SER A 121 -9.19 -8.68 14.16
CA SER A 121 -8.41 -7.66 14.88
C SER A 121 -7.73 -6.67 13.94
N HIS A 122 -7.23 -7.13 12.81
CA HIS A 122 -6.60 -6.25 11.82
C HIS A 122 -7.63 -5.35 11.13
N LEU A 123 -8.80 -5.90 10.78
CA LEU A 123 -9.90 -5.11 10.20
C LEU A 123 -10.42 -4.07 11.19
N ALA A 124 -10.57 -4.46 12.47
CA ALA A 124 -10.95 -3.54 13.54
C ALA A 124 -9.97 -2.37 13.67
N GLY A 125 -8.67 -2.68 13.68
CA GLY A 125 -7.61 -1.68 13.78
C GLY A 125 -7.64 -0.70 12.60
N LEU A 126 -7.68 -1.21 11.37
CA LEU A 126 -7.76 -0.36 10.16
C LEU A 126 -8.98 0.57 10.18
N ARG A 127 -10.15 0.04 10.55
CA ARG A 127 -11.38 0.84 10.64
C ARG A 127 -11.32 1.88 11.76
N GLY A 128 -10.74 1.51 12.91
CA GLY A 128 -10.53 2.41 14.04
C GLY A 128 -9.59 3.58 13.73
N GLU A 129 -8.63 3.36 12.84
CA GLU A 129 -7.70 4.39 12.37
C GLU A 129 -8.28 5.23 11.21
N GLY A 130 -9.46 4.89 10.69
CA GLY A 130 -10.05 5.52 9.53
C GLY A 130 -9.38 5.13 8.20
N ASN A 131 -8.66 4.02 8.18
CA ASN A 131 -8.07 3.47 6.98
C ASN A 131 -9.11 2.70 6.16
N TRP A 132 -8.98 2.79 4.86
CA TRP A 132 -9.80 2.03 3.94
C TRP A 132 -9.27 0.62 3.80
N ASN A 133 -10.16 -0.35 3.74
CA ASN A 133 -9.79 -1.71 3.40
C ASN A 133 -10.68 -2.25 2.28
N ARG A 134 -10.03 -2.90 1.33
CA ARG A 134 -10.68 -3.60 0.24
C ARG A 134 -10.21 -5.05 0.25
N PRO A 135 -11.08 -6.01 0.59
CA PRO A 135 -10.76 -7.41 0.34
C PRO A 135 -10.56 -7.63 -1.15
N LEU A 136 -9.42 -8.15 -1.53
CA LEU A 136 -9.20 -8.61 -2.88
C LEU A 136 -9.88 -9.98 -2.99
N TRP A 137 -10.99 -10.05 -3.72
CA TRP A 137 -11.48 -11.31 -4.22
C TRP A 137 -10.44 -11.83 -5.19
N LEU A 138 -9.56 -12.70 -4.73
CA LEU A 138 -8.86 -13.59 -5.64
C LEU A 138 -9.97 -14.45 -6.24
N ALA A 139 -10.37 -14.13 -7.47
CA ALA A 139 -11.26 -14.98 -8.24
C ALA A 139 -10.74 -16.41 -8.11
N ASP A 140 -11.62 -17.28 -7.65
CA ASP A 140 -11.38 -18.68 -7.43
C ASP A 140 -10.54 -19.25 -8.59
N ARG A 141 -9.37 -19.81 -8.27
CA ARG A 141 -8.51 -20.46 -9.26
C ARG A 141 -9.17 -21.67 -9.93
N SER A 142 -10.32 -22.09 -9.43
CA SER A 142 -11.10 -23.19 -10.00
C SER A 142 -11.70 -22.89 -11.37
N SER A 143 -11.85 -21.62 -11.76
CA SER A 143 -12.42 -21.23 -13.06
C SER A 143 -11.40 -21.14 -14.20
N ARG A 144 -10.11 -21.47 -13.98
CA ARG A 144 -9.07 -21.49 -15.03
C ARG A 144 -8.74 -22.89 -15.58
N ALA A 145 -9.51 -23.89 -15.24
CA ALA A 145 -9.35 -25.24 -15.80
C ALA A 145 -10.49 -25.55 -16.78
N SER A 146 -10.60 -24.79 -17.86
CA SER A 146 -11.41 -25.16 -19.03
C SER A 146 -11.16 -24.13 -20.15
N VAL A 147 -10.03 -24.18 -20.83
CA VAL A 147 -9.88 -23.91 -22.27
C VAL A 147 -8.68 -24.70 -22.79
#